data_709b314fd26394025cee503365e84313
#
_entry.id   709b314fd26394025cee503365e84313
#
_cell.length_a   1.000
_cell.length_b   1.000
_cell.length_c   1.000
_cell.angle_alpha   90.00
_cell.angle_beta   90.00
_cell.angle_gamma   90.00
#
_symmetry.space_group_name_H-M   'P 1'
#
loop_
_entity.id
_entity.type
_entity.pdbx_description
1 polymer ?
#
loop_
_entity_poly.entity_id
_entity_poly.type
_entity_poly.pdbx_seq_one_letter_code
_entity_poly.pdbx_strand_id
1 'polypeptide(L)'
;SHFNILYINDDCLDINKAYELIVNDKYVIFNKYKIQVSDDYLMILEPNGTKHKILFTNCEHKSIPWIGKPDIFFECSGKCTEANNCSDFLMKNTKTVLISATSWDAEKTLVYGYNHEEYNPALNVISYGSCTVNAYVPFADWIDKKYGIIDSDVNVIHNIQGYRLQDNNTLNRKFCTLEESAKLLMDSINDNNFLVNYTVVPYAGVSIIDFRFRIKELVDLDTFMKDLDEVMNHGELKYLYGLDDKDIGPEVHNCTNYSTVFIKEAIKSLNDNFYLQGYFDNENSVNRFYDLADFISTKH
;
A
#
# COMPACT_ATOMS: atom_id res chain seq x y z
N SER A 1 -17.02 4.84 3.72
CA SER A 1 -16.61 3.42 3.82
C SER A 1 -17.83 2.52 3.89
N HIS A 2 -17.67 1.30 3.40
CA HIS A 2 -18.68 0.24 3.46
C HIS A 2 -18.47 -0.70 4.65
N PHE A 3 -17.50 -0.40 5.51
CA PHE A 3 -17.23 -1.18 6.71
C PHE A 3 -17.07 -0.28 7.96
N ASN A 4 -17.23 -0.89 9.14
CA ASN A 4 -17.03 -0.23 10.42
C ASN A 4 -15.91 -0.94 11.19
N ILE A 5 -14.97 -0.19 11.73
CA ILE A 5 -13.96 -0.70 12.64
C ILE A 5 -14.61 -0.86 14.01
N LEU A 6 -14.72 -2.10 14.50
CA LEU A 6 -15.32 -2.43 15.78
C LEU A 6 -14.29 -2.76 16.86
N TYR A 7 -13.14 -3.28 16.43
CA TYR A 7 -12.10 -3.84 17.29
C TYR A 7 -10.72 -3.44 16.79
N ILE A 8 -9.84 -3.11 17.73
CA ILE A 8 -8.40 -2.93 17.48
C ILE A 8 -7.66 -3.74 18.54
N ASN A 9 -6.62 -4.45 18.13
CA ASN A 9 -5.67 -5.07 19.03
C ASN A 9 -4.26 -4.63 18.69
N ASP A 10 -3.48 -4.32 19.71
CA ASP A 10 -2.04 -4.10 19.58
C ASP A 10 -1.33 -4.79 20.74
N ASP A 11 -0.37 -5.66 20.48
CA ASP A 11 0.31 -6.42 21.52
C ASP A 11 1.46 -5.65 22.21
N CYS A 12 1.81 -4.48 21.67
CA CYS A 12 2.89 -3.62 22.17
C CYS A 12 2.40 -2.35 22.87
N LEU A 13 1.21 -1.87 22.49
CA LEU A 13 0.67 -0.59 22.96
C LEU A 13 -0.57 -0.81 23.82
N ASP A 14 -0.62 -0.13 24.96
CA ASP A 14 -1.89 0.07 25.67
C ASP A 14 -2.73 1.17 24.99
N ILE A 15 -3.99 1.27 25.38
CA ILE A 15 -4.96 2.19 24.79
C ILE A 15 -4.54 3.67 24.94
N ASN A 16 -3.91 4.04 26.04
CA ASN A 16 -3.49 5.43 26.28
C ASN A 16 -2.34 5.79 25.36
N LYS A 17 -1.38 4.86 25.21
CA LYS A 17 -0.27 5.04 24.29
C LYS A 17 -0.71 5.08 22.83
N ALA A 18 -1.64 4.21 22.45
CA ALA A 18 -2.26 4.25 21.12
C ALA A 18 -2.97 5.60 20.89
N TYR A 19 -3.75 6.07 21.85
CA TYR A 19 -4.39 7.38 21.80
C TYR A 19 -3.36 8.52 21.63
N GLU A 20 -2.29 8.54 22.42
CA GLU A 20 -1.24 9.55 22.33
C GLU A 20 -0.60 9.57 20.93
N LEU A 21 -0.32 8.41 20.36
CA LEU A 21 0.24 8.30 19.01
C LEU A 21 -0.73 8.88 17.98
N ILE A 22 -2.00 8.52 18.04
CA ILE A 22 -3.01 9.00 17.09
C ILE A 22 -3.18 10.53 17.15
N VAL A 23 -3.30 11.11 18.35
CA VAL A 23 -3.57 12.55 18.47
C VAL A 23 -2.34 13.43 18.24
N ASN A 24 -1.15 12.88 18.41
CA ASN A 24 0.11 13.60 18.23
C ASN A 24 0.76 13.33 16.86
N ASP A 25 0.17 12.45 16.06
CA ASP A 25 0.67 12.20 14.72
C ASP A 25 0.45 13.42 13.83
N LYS A 26 1.55 14.08 13.46
CA LYS A 26 1.53 15.31 12.64
C LYS A 26 1.20 15.05 11.17
N TYR A 27 1.27 13.80 10.72
CA TYR A 27 0.99 13.40 9.35
C TYR A 27 -0.45 12.94 9.15
N VAL A 28 -1.14 12.56 10.23
CA VAL A 28 -2.54 12.13 10.20
C VAL A 28 -3.46 13.32 10.50
N ILE A 29 -4.31 13.69 9.56
CA ILE A 29 -5.23 14.82 9.72
C ILE A 29 -6.46 14.38 10.52
N PHE A 30 -6.31 14.21 11.82
CA PHE A 30 -7.42 13.93 12.73
C PHE A 30 -8.15 15.18 13.25
N ASN A 31 -7.77 16.37 12.82
CA ASN A 31 -8.34 17.63 13.31
C ASN A 31 -9.84 17.80 13.07
N LYS A 32 -10.46 16.94 12.25
CA LYS A 32 -11.91 16.89 12.01
C LYS A 32 -12.65 16.04 13.04
N TYR A 33 -11.95 15.18 13.77
CA TYR A 33 -12.55 14.21 14.69
C TYR A 33 -12.07 14.48 16.10
N LYS A 34 -12.99 14.27 17.08
CA LYS A 34 -12.59 14.25 18.48
C LYS A 34 -12.40 12.79 18.91
N ILE A 35 -11.25 12.48 19.46
CA ILE A 35 -10.94 11.16 19.97
C ILE A 35 -10.86 11.23 21.49
N GLN A 36 -11.40 10.25 22.19
CA GLN A 36 -11.39 10.12 23.63
C GLN A 36 -11.18 8.66 24.01
N VAL A 37 -10.52 8.43 25.14
CA VAL A 37 -10.45 7.10 25.77
C VAL A 37 -11.52 7.02 26.85
N SER A 38 -12.26 5.93 26.85
CA SER A 38 -13.25 5.61 27.86
C SER A 38 -13.19 4.11 28.17
N ASP A 39 -12.70 3.76 29.35
CA ASP A 39 -12.40 2.38 29.71
C ASP A 39 -11.51 1.70 28.65
N ASP A 40 -11.95 0.60 28.08
CA ASP A 40 -11.25 -0.14 27.02
C ASP A 40 -11.61 0.31 25.59
N TYR A 41 -12.20 1.50 25.45
CA TYR A 41 -12.71 1.97 24.16
C TYR A 41 -12.05 3.26 23.68
N LEU A 42 -11.69 3.27 22.40
CA LEU A 42 -11.46 4.50 21.64
C LEU A 42 -12.80 5.02 21.13
N MET A 43 -13.17 6.22 21.56
CA MET A 43 -14.39 6.89 21.15
C MET A 43 -14.04 7.95 20.11
N ILE A 44 -14.54 7.79 18.90
CA ILE A 44 -14.35 8.77 17.81
C ILE A 44 -15.66 9.51 17.60
N LEU A 45 -15.62 10.84 17.68
CA LEU A 45 -16.75 11.71 17.44
C LEU A 45 -16.52 12.48 16.15
N GLU A 46 -17.38 12.26 15.15
CA GLU A 46 -17.39 12.99 13.90
C GLU A 46 -17.96 14.41 14.05
N PRO A 47 -17.63 15.34 13.13
CA PRO A 47 -18.18 16.69 13.14
C PRO A 47 -19.73 16.76 13.07
N ASN A 48 -20.35 15.77 12.46
CA ASN A 48 -21.82 15.64 12.34
C ASN A 48 -22.49 15.09 13.62
N GLY A 49 -21.70 14.76 14.66
CA GLY A 49 -22.17 14.18 15.92
C GLY A 49 -22.23 12.66 15.98
N THR A 50 -21.92 11.96 14.89
CA THR A 50 -21.85 10.49 14.89
C THR A 50 -20.73 10.01 15.83
N LYS A 51 -21.02 8.99 16.62
CA LYS A 51 -20.08 8.41 17.57
C LYS A 51 -19.72 6.98 17.15
N HIS A 52 -18.42 6.72 17.05
CA HIS A 52 -17.88 5.37 16.85
C HIS A 52 -17.24 4.90 18.15
N LYS A 53 -17.55 3.69 18.54
CA LYS A 53 -17.01 3.04 19.74
C LYS A 53 -16.21 1.82 19.32
N ILE A 54 -14.90 1.88 19.47
CA ILE A 54 -13.95 0.84 19.04
C ILE A 54 -13.37 0.20 20.30
N LEU A 55 -13.60 -1.10 20.50
CA LEU A 55 -12.97 -1.84 21.57
C LEU A 55 -11.47 -2.00 21.28
N PHE A 56 -10.65 -1.54 22.20
CA PHE A 56 -9.21 -1.72 22.14
C PHE A 56 -8.77 -2.83 23.08
N THR A 57 -7.90 -3.71 22.61
CA THR A 57 -7.30 -4.78 23.42
C THR A 57 -5.79 -4.76 23.25
N ASN A 58 -5.09 -5.15 24.33
CA ASN A 58 -3.64 -5.31 24.31
C ASN A 58 -3.31 -6.76 24.66
N CYS A 59 -3.34 -7.61 23.66
CA CYS A 59 -3.17 -9.06 23.81
C CYS A 59 -2.25 -9.62 22.74
N GLU A 60 -1.54 -10.69 23.05
CA GLU A 60 -0.92 -11.52 22.04
C GLU A 60 -1.99 -12.07 21.07
N HIS A 61 -1.63 -12.26 19.80
CA HIS A 61 -2.58 -12.58 18.72
C HIS A 61 -3.48 -13.79 19.04
N LYS A 62 -2.96 -14.84 19.68
CA LYS A 62 -3.74 -16.05 20.08
C LYS A 62 -4.72 -15.81 21.24
N SER A 63 -4.56 -14.71 21.94
CA SER A 63 -5.35 -14.38 23.14
C SER A 63 -6.36 -13.25 22.89
N ILE A 64 -6.53 -12.80 21.67
CA ILE A 64 -7.47 -11.73 21.31
C ILE A 64 -8.91 -12.19 21.57
N PRO A 65 -9.67 -11.54 22.48
CA PRO A 65 -10.96 -12.07 22.96
C PRO A 65 -12.12 -11.91 21.96
N TRP A 66 -11.90 -11.20 20.86
CA TRP A 66 -12.91 -10.93 19.85
C TRP A 66 -12.63 -11.64 18.51
N ILE A 67 -11.64 -12.54 18.42
CA ILE A 67 -11.42 -13.39 17.25
C ILE A 67 -12.73 -14.09 16.87
N GLY A 68 -13.04 -14.08 15.59
CA GLY A 68 -14.24 -14.67 15.02
C GLY A 68 -15.53 -13.83 15.23
N LYS A 69 -15.45 -12.61 15.75
CA LYS A 69 -16.61 -11.71 15.86
C LYS A 69 -16.81 -10.82 14.62
N PRO A 70 -15.74 -10.17 14.08
CA PRO A 70 -15.88 -9.36 12.85
C PRO A 70 -16.10 -10.25 11.62
N ASP A 71 -16.65 -9.69 10.57
CA ASP A 71 -16.81 -10.38 9.28
C ASP A 71 -15.47 -10.51 8.55
N ILE A 72 -14.65 -9.45 8.63
CA ILE A 72 -13.32 -9.37 8.04
C ILE A 72 -12.30 -9.06 9.15
N PHE A 73 -11.19 -9.77 9.16
CA PHE A 73 -10.05 -9.50 10.04
C PHE A 73 -8.92 -8.84 9.24
N PHE A 74 -8.45 -7.69 9.67
CA PHE A 74 -7.31 -7.00 9.08
C PHE A 74 -6.03 -7.35 9.85
N GLU A 75 -5.12 -8.07 9.21
CA GLU A 75 -3.80 -8.38 9.76
C GLU A 75 -2.83 -7.25 9.39
N CYS A 76 -2.55 -6.36 10.33
CA CYS A 76 -1.70 -5.18 10.13
C CYS A 76 -0.45 -5.18 11.03
N SER A 77 -0.18 -6.26 11.76
CA SER A 77 0.98 -6.34 12.67
C SER A 77 2.30 -6.64 11.95
N GLY A 78 2.23 -7.22 10.76
CA GLY A 78 3.38 -7.77 10.05
C GLY A 78 3.98 -9.03 10.70
N LYS A 79 3.31 -9.62 11.69
CA LYS A 79 3.75 -10.85 12.38
C LYS A 79 3.13 -12.11 11.78
N CYS A 80 1.91 -12.02 11.27
CA CYS A 80 1.16 -13.13 10.67
C CYS A 80 1.04 -12.91 9.14
N THR A 81 2.18 -12.83 8.44
CA THR A 81 2.23 -12.61 7.00
C THR A 81 2.03 -13.88 6.18
N GLU A 82 2.12 -15.05 6.80
CA GLU A 82 1.83 -16.34 6.17
C GLU A 82 0.38 -16.73 6.39
N ALA A 83 -0.29 -17.22 5.34
CA ALA A 83 -1.69 -17.63 5.41
C ALA A 83 -1.94 -18.72 6.46
N ASN A 84 -1.01 -19.64 6.62
CA ASN A 84 -1.09 -20.67 7.66
C ASN A 84 -1.18 -20.09 9.07
N ASN A 85 -0.54 -18.96 9.33
CA ASN A 85 -0.60 -18.27 10.63
C ASN A 85 -1.89 -17.48 10.82
N CYS A 86 -2.68 -17.28 9.76
CA CYS A 86 -3.95 -16.57 9.78
C CYS A 86 -5.15 -17.48 10.04
N SER A 87 -4.96 -18.81 10.03
CA SER A 87 -6.04 -19.79 10.22
C SER A 87 -6.80 -19.60 11.55
N ASP A 88 -6.12 -19.18 12.61
CA ASP A 88 -6.71 -18.94 13.90
C ASP A 88 -7.71 -17.76 13.91
N PHE A 89 -7.62 -16.86 12.95
CA PHE A 89 -8.54 -15.73 12.80
C PHE A 89 -9.82 -16.10 12.04
N LEU A 90 -9.76 -17.15 11.20
CA LEU A 90 -10.87 -17.64 10.39
C LEU A 90 -11.79 -18.55 11.21
N MET A 91 -12.66 -17.98 12.01
CA MET A 91 -13.64 -18.73 12.78
C MET A 91 -14.95 -17.98 12.95
N LYS A 92 -16.03 -18.71 13.18
CA LYS A 92 -17.38 -18.17 13.43
C LYS A 92 -17.84 -17.23 12.29
N ASN A 93 -17.88 -15.92 12.58
CA ASN A 93 -18.33 -14.90 11.64
C ASN A 93 -17.22 -14.48 10.68
N THR A 94 -15.96 -14.53 11.11
CA THR A 94 -14.82 -14.08 10.28
C THR A 94 -14.59 -15.03 9.13
N LYS A 95 -14.85 -14.57 7.92
CA LYS A 95 -14.72 -15.32 6.67
C LYS A 95 -13.48 -14.96 5.88
N THR A 96 -12.98 -13.74 6.06
CA THR A 96 -11.85 -13.22 5.31
C THR A 96 -10.83 -12.60 6.23
N VAL A 97 -9.56 -12.93 6.03
CA VAL A 97 -8.40 -12.24 6.58
C VAL A 97 -7.73 -11.48 5.45
N LEU A 98 -7.58 -10.17 5.60
CA LEU A 98 -6.84 -9.32 4.68
C LEU A 98 -5.50 -8.92 5.31
N ILE A 99 -4.40 -9.38 4.71
CA ILE A 99 -3.03 -9.17 5.19
C ILE A 99 -2.47 -7.90 4.56
N SER A 100 -1.99 -6.97 5.39
CA SER A 100 -1.37 -5.71 4.98
C SER A 100 0.11 -5.83 4.57
N ALA A 101 0.49 -6.98 4.06
CA ALA A 101 1.84 -7.31 3.62
C ALA A 101 1.81 -8.32 2.49
N THR A 102 2.96 -8.51 1.81
CA THR A 102 3.13 -9.64 0.89
C THR A 102 3.02 -10.95 1.66
N SER A 103 2.17 -11.83 1.18
CA SER A 103 2.04 -13.21 1.65
C SER A 103 2.23 -14.15 0.47
N TRP A 104 3.19 -15.06 0.59
CA TRP A 104 3.55 -15.96 -0.49
C TRP A 104 2.65 -17.21 -0.59
N ASP A 105 1.91 -17.48 0.46
CA ASP A 105 0.99 -18.61 0.59
C ASP A 105 -0.48 -18.18 0.76
N ALA A 106 -0.78 -16.89 0.63
CA ALA A 106 -2.15 -16.40 0.56
C ALA A 106 -2.87 -16.99 -0.67
N GLU A 107 -4.16 -17.25 -0.54
CA GLU A 107 -4.98 -17.79 -1.64
C GLU A 107 -4.96 -16.86 -2.87
N LYS A 108 -4.83 -15.55 -2.63
CA LYS A 108 -4.66 -14.56 -3.68
C LYS A 108 -3.99 -13.28 -3.19
N THR A 109 -3.16 -12.69 -4.04
CA THR A 109 -2.73 -11.30 -3.89
C THR A 109 -3.61 -10.42 -4.76
N LEU A 110 -4.31 -9.48 -4.14
CA LEU A 110 -5.18 -8.51 -4.81
C LEU A 110 -4.58 -7.11 -4.69
N VAL A 111 -4.35 -6.50 -5.84
CA VAL A 111 -3.81 -5.13 -5.96
C VAL A 111 -4.92 -4.23 -6.47
N TYR A 112 -5.27 -3.21 -5.69
CA TYR A 112 -6.33 -2.28 -6.07
C TYR A 112 -5.92 -1.46 -7.31
N GLY A 113 -6.84 -1.39 -8.28
CA GLY A 113 -6.55 -0.78 -9.59
C GLY A 113 -5.90 -1.71 -10.62
N TYR A 114 -5.67 -2.99 -10.25
CA TYR A 114 -5.16 -4.01 -11.17
C TYR A 114 -6.09 -5.22 -11.24
N ASN A 115 -6.08 -6.06 -10.22
CA ASN A 115 -6.83 -7.32 -10.21
C ASN A 115 -7.82 -7.44 -9.04
N HIS A 116 -8.16 -6.35 -8.38
CA HIS A 116 -9.06 -6.37 -7.20
C HIS A 116 -10.47 -6.86 -7.53
N GLU A 117 -10.92 -6.70 -8.79
CA GLU A 117 -12.22 -7.22 -9.25
C GLU A 117 -12.28 -8.75 -9.31
N GLU A 118 -11.14 -9.43 -9.25
CA GLU A 118 -11.06 -10.89 -9.15
C GLU A 118 -11.39 -11.42 -7.75
N TYR A 119 -11.73 -10.52 -6.83
CA TYR A 119 -12.17 -10.91 -5.50
C TYR A 119 -13.41 -11.80 -5.59
N ASN A 120 -13.34 -12.88 -4.84
CA ASN A 120 -14.44 -13.83 -4.66
C ASN A 120 -14.66 -14.05 -3.16
N PRO A 121 -15.90 -13.95 -2.63
CA PRO A 121 -16.22 -14.21 -1.22
C PRO A 121 -15.82 -15.60 -0.69
N ALA A 122 -15.46 -16.52 -1.56
CA ALA A 122 -14.90 -17.82 -1.17
C ALA A 122 -13.41 -17.76 -0.76
N LEU A 123 -12.72 -16.65 -1.03
CA LEU A 123 -11.33 -16.46 -0.62
C LEU A 123 -11.26 -16.12 0.88
N ASN A 124 -10.50 -16.91 1.62
CA ASN A 124 -10.37 -16.74 3.07
C ASN A 124 -9.17 -15.88 3.46
N VAL A 125 -8.02 -16.04 2.80
CA VAL A 125 -6.81 -15.30 3.12
C VAL A 125 -6.30 -14.57 1.88
N ILE A 126 -6.26 -13.25 1.97
CA ILE A 126 -5.91 -12.36 0.88
C ILE A 126 -4.72 -11.49 1.30
N SER A 127 -3.73 -11.40 0.43
CA SER A 127 -2.65 -10.42 0.54
C SER A 127 -2.98 -9.18 -0.29
N TYR A 128 -2.74 -7.97 0.24
CA TYR A 128 -2.83 -6.75 -0.56
C TYR A 128 -1.52 -6.47 -1.35
N GLY A 129 -0.50 -7.30 -1.18
CA GLY A 129 0.83 -7.09 -1.72
C GLY A 129 1.71 -6.25 -0.79
N SER A 130 2.39 -5.26 -1.33
CA SER A 130 3.23 -4.33 -0.59
C SER A 130 3.14 -2.90 -1.15
N CYS A 131 3.73 -1.93 -0.46
CA CYS A 131 3.79 -0.54 -0.92
C CYS A 131 4.39 -0.42 -2.33
N THR A 132 5.49 -1.12 -2.60
CA THR A 132 6.14 -1.13 -3.92
C THR A 132 5.36 -1.89 -4.97
N VAL A 133 4.63 -2.95 -4.61
CA VAL A 133 3.73 -3.68 -5.50
C VAL A 133 2.57 -2.78 -5.94
N ASN A 134 1.94 -2.09 -5.01
CA ASN A 134 0.86 -1.14 -5.32
C ASN A 134 1.36 0.11 -6.06
N ALA A 135 2.64 0.47 -5.90
CA ALA A 135 3.24 1.56 -6.66
C ALA A 135 3.54 1.18 -8.10
N TYR A 136 3.93 -0.07 -8.38
CA TYR A 136 4.40 -0.50 -9.70
C TYR A 136 3.33 -1.19 -10.55
N VAL A 137 2.64 -2.19 -10.00
CA VAL A 137 1.84 -3.13 -10.80
C VAL A 137 0.72 -2.47 -11.59
N PRO A 138 -0.15 -1.61 -11.02
CA PRO A 138 -1.22 -0.98 -11.83
C PRO A 138 -0.66 -0.08 -12.94
N PHE A 139 0.46 0.59 -12.69
CA PHE A 139 1.11 1.44 -13.68
C PHE A 139 1.77 0.61 -14.80
N ALA A 140 2.49 -0.43 -14.45
CA ALA A 140 3.11 -1.34 -15.40
C ALA A 140 2.08 -2.06 -16.28
N ASP A 141 0.95 -2.44 -15.72
CA ASP A 141 -0.17 -3.03 -16.45
C ASP A 141 -0.72 -2.06 -17.53
N TRP A 142 -0.88 -0.79 -17.17
CA TRP A 142 -1.27 0.24 -18.16
C TRP A 142 -0.22 0.39 -19.27
N ILE A 143 1.09 0.48 -18.92
CA ILE A 143 2.17 0.54 -19.89
C ILE A 143 2.14 -0.68 -20.82
N ASP A 144 1.98 -1.87 -20.25
CA ASP A 144 1.98 -3.11 -21.02
C ASP A 144 0.80 -3.21 -21.98
N LYS A 145 -0.40 -2.87 -21.52
CA LYS A 145 -1.61 -2.86 -22.34
C LYS A 145 -1.54 -1.85 -23.47
N LYS A 146 -0.93 -0.70 -23.23
CA LYS A 146 -0.90 0.40 -24.20
C LYS A 146 0.26 0.31 -25.17
N TYR A 147 1.44 -0.03 -24.70
CA TYR A 147 2.68 0.04 -25.49
C TYR A 147 3.43 -1.30 -25.57
N GLY A 148 3.08 -2.26 -24.73
CA GLY A 148 3.82 -3.51 -24.56
C GLY A 148 5.16 -3.31 -23.87
N ILE A 149 5.46 -4.07 -22.83
CA ILE A 149 6.75 -4.06 -22.13
C ILE A 149 7.71 -5.03 -22.81
N ILE A 150 8.93 -4.56 -23.15
CA ILE A 150 10.06 -5.41 -23.52
C ILE A 150 10.80 -5.82 -22.25
N ASP A 151 11.24 -4.84 -21.48
CA ASP A 151 11.87 -5.00 -20.18
C ASP A 151 11.62 -3.77 -19.29
N SER A 152 11.76 -3.95 -17.98
CA SER A 152 11.58 -2.88 -17.00
C SER A 152 12.51 -3.08 -15.82
N ASP A 153 12.89 -1.99 -15.18
CA ASP A 153 13.56 -2.03 -13.88
C ASP A 153 13.04 -0.92 -12.95
N VAL A 154 13.17 -1.20 -11.66
CA VAL A 154 12.74 -0.29 -10.60
C VAL A 154 13.90 -0.03 -9.67
N ASN A 155 14.15 1.24 -9.37
CA ASN A 155 15.09 1.64 -8.34
C ASN A 155 14.34 2.25 -7.15
N VAL A 156 14.48 1.65 -5.98
CA VAL A 156 13.79 2.07 -4.76
C VAL A 156 14.80 2.50 -3.72
N ILE A 157 14.65 3.73 -3.21
CA ILE A 157 15.29 4.18 -1.99
C ILE A 157 14.20 4.30 -0.93
N HIS A 158 14.12 3.26 -0.10
CA HIS A 158 13.02 3.10 0.86
C HIS A 158 13.42 3.65 2.22
N ASN A 159 12.62 4.55 2.75
CA ASN A 159 12.77 5.02 4.10
C ASN A 159 12.41 3.92 5.12
N ILE A 160 13.15 3.88 6.21
CA ILE A 160 12.81 3.06 7.36
C ILE A 160 13.20 3.82 8.62
N GLN A 161 12.39 3.71 9.65
CA GLN A 161 12.71 4.34 10.93
C GLN A 161 14.00 3.74 11.49
N GLY A 162 14.93 4.60 11.94
CA GLY A 162 16.29 4.22 12.32
C GLY A 162 16.37 3.13 13.38
N TYR A 163 15.38 3.04 14.30
CA TYR A 163 15.35 1.99 15.33
C TYR A 163 15.10 0.57 14.77
N ARG A 164 14.61 0.47 13.53
CA ARG A 164 14.40 -0.81 12.83
C ARG A 164 15.65 -1.30 12.11
N LEU A 165 16.68 -0.46 12.01
CA LEU A 165 17.97 -0.85 11.44
C LEU A 165 18.83 -1.43 12.56
N GLN A 166 19.18 -2.70 12.44
CA GLN A 166 20.00 -3.41 13.43
C GLN A 166 21.45 -2.93 13.46
N ASP A 167 21.92 -2.32 12.35
CA ASP A 167 23.25 -1.78 12.18
C ASP A 167 23.21 -0.27 11.95
N ASN A 168 24.22 0.44 12.46
CA ASN A 168 24.40 1.89 12.26
C ASN A 168 24.78 2.27 10.81
N ASN A 169 24.64 1.36 9.86
CA ASN A 169 24.88 1.61 8.45
C ASN A 169 23.74 2.41 7.85
N THR A 170 24.10 3.49 7.17
CA THR A 170 23.14 4.42 6.57
C THR A 170 22.52 3.94 5.26
N LEU A 171 23.13 2.94 4.60
CA LEU A 171 22.71 2.39 3.33
C LEU A 171 22.75 0.87 3.39
N ASN A 172 21.61 0.22 3.24
CA ASN A 172 21.53 -1.23 3.20
C ASN A 172 20.80 -1.70 1.94
N ARG A 173 21.47 -2.49 1.11
CA ARG A 173 20.81 -3.20 0.03
C ARG A 173 20.06 -4.40 0.59
N LYS A 174 18.81 -4.55 0.18
CA LYS A 174 17.95 -5.65 0.61
C LYS A 174 17.15 -6.21 -0.56
N PHE A 175 16.58 -7.37 -0.36
CA PHE A 175 15.57 -7.93 -1.27
C PHE A 175 14.28 -7.11 -1.18
N CYS A 176 13.66 -6.86 -2.32
CA CYS A 176 12.35 -6.21 -2.43
C CYS A 176 11.31 -7.24 -2.88
N THR A 177 10.22 -7.34 -2.14
CA THR A 177 9.13 -8.27 -2.48
C THR A 177 8.48 -7.97 -3.83
N LEU A 178 8.60 -6.75 -4.34
CA LEU A 178 8.12 -6.36 -5.66
C LEU A 178 8.69 -7.26 -6.76
N GLU A 179 9.99 -7.62 -6.68
CA GLU A 179 10.65 -8.36 -7.74
C GLU A 179 9.97 -9.70 -8.02
N GLU A 180 9.67 -10.45 -6.99
CA GLU A 180 8.96 -11.72 -7.13
C GLU A 180 7.45 -11.53 -7.32
N SER A 181 6.86 -10.56 -6.64
CA SER A 181 5.41 -10.33 -6.75
C SER A 181 5.00 -9.88 -8.16
N ALA A 182 5.79 -9.03 -8.83
CA ALA A 182 5.48 -8.59 -10.18
C ALA A 182 5.48 -9.77 -11.17
N LYS A 183 6.44 -10.68 -11.04
CA LYS A 183 6.53 -11.90 -11.87
C LYS A 183 5.35 -12.86 -11.65
N LEU A 184 4.81 -12.90 -10.42
CA LEU A 184 3.64 -13.73 -10.10
C LEU A 184 2.32 -13.10 -10.54
N LEU A 185 2.26 -11.77 -10.62
CA LEU A 185 1.04 -11.02 -10.91
C LEU A 185 0.87 -10.70 -12.40
N MET A 186 1.97 -10.52 -13.14
CA MET A 186 1.95 -10.04 -14.52
C MET A 186 2.63 -11.04 -15.46
N ASP A 187 1.89 -11.58 -16.41
CA ASP A 187 2.41 -12.55 -17.40
C ASP A 187 3.53 -11.99 -18.29
N SER A 188 3.56 -10.66 -18.48
CA SER A 188 4.59 -9.97 -19.26
C SER A 188 5.92 -9.79 -18.52
N ILE A 189 5.96 -10.01 -17.21
CA ILE A 189 7.11 -9.80 -16.33
C ILE A 189 7.71 -11.16 -15.91
N ASN A 190 9.03 -11.31 -16.07
CA ASN A 190 9.74 -12.55 -15.73
C ASN A 190 11.22 -12.29 -15.41
N ASP A 191 11.98 -13.32 -15.06
CA ASP A 191 13.40 -13.23 -14.67
C ASP A 191 14.35 -12.65 -15.73
N ASN A 192 13.94 -12.64 -17.00
CA ASN A 192 14.79 -12.17 -18.10
C ASN A 192 14.54 -10.70 -18.46
N ASN A 193 13.46 -10.10 -17.93
CA ASN A 193 13.05 -8.76 -18.35
C ASN A 193 12.67 -7.82 -17.20
N PHE A 194 12.88 -8.23 -15.96
CA PHE A 194 12.57 -7.40 -14.79
C PHE A 194 13.56 -7.55 -13.65
N LEU A 195 13.94 -6.43 -13.06
CA LEU A 195 14.76 -6.41 -11.84
C LEU A 195 14.41 -5.22 -10.93
N VAL A 196 14.73 -5.35 -9.65
CA VAL A 196 14.53 -4.29 -8.66
C VAL A 196 15.83 -4.01 -7.91
N ASN A 197 16.27 -2.76 -7.94
CA ASN A 197 17.32 -2.26 -7.05
C ASN A 197 16.66 -1.66 -5.80
N TYR A 198 16.91 -2.23 -4.63
CA TYR A 198 16.28 -1.81 -3.40
C TYR A 198 17.30 -1.46 -2.34
N THR A 199 17.26 -0.21 -1.90
CA THR A 199 18.14 0.33 -0.86
C THR A 199 17.30 0.90 0.27
N VAL A 200 17.62 0.53 1.50
CA VAL A 200 16.96 1.04 2.70
C VAL A 200 17.80 2.13 3.32
N VAL A 201 17.18 3.22 3.72
CA VAL A 201 17.82 4.38 4.36
C VAL A 201 17.13 4.74 5.67
N PRO A 202 17.86 5.15 6.71
CA PRO A 202 17.29 5.59 7.98
C PRO A 202 16.76 7.03 7.88
N TYR A 203 15.71 7.21 7.14
CA TYR A 203 15.06 8.50 6.90
C TYR A 203 13.59 8.42 7.27
N ALA A 204 13.07 9.45 7.93
CA ALA A 204 11.64 9.54 8.23
C ALA A 204 10.98 10.47 7.20
N GLY A 205 10.09 9.92 6.40
CA GLY A 205 9.38 10.67 5.36
C GLY A 205 9.08 9.81 4.13
N VAL A 206 9.06 10.45 2.98
CA VAL A 206 8.72 9.87 1.70
C VAL A 206 9.90 9.12 1.09
N SER A 207 9.64 8.01 0.46
CA SER A 207 10.60 7.18 -0.28
C SER A 207 10.65 7.59 -1.75
N ILE A 208 11.74 7.25 -2.43
CA ILE A 208 11.90 7.43 -3.87
C ILE A 208 11.63 6.10 -4.56
N ILE A 209 10.94 6.16 -5.69
CA ILE A 209 10.75 5.03 -6.58
C ILE A 209 10.85 5.50 -8.03
N ASP A 210 11.89 5.02 -8.72
CA ASP A 210 12.13 5.36 -10.12
C ASP A 210 11.82 4.13 -10.99
N PHE A 211 11.10 4.36 -12.07
CA PHE A 211 10.77 3.33 -13.04
C PHE A 211 11.52 3.55 -14.35
N ARG A 212 11.97 2.48 -14.95
CA ARG A 212 12.35 2.45 -16.37
C ARG A 212 11.52 1.40 -17.08
N PHE A 213 10.94 1.78 -18.20
CA PHE A 213 10.23 0.87 -19.11
C PHE A 213 10.85 0.96 -20.51
N ARG A 214 11.20 -0.18 -21.06
CA ARG A 214 11.47 -0.32 -22.48
C ARG A 214 10.25 -0.91 -23.16
N ILE A 215 9.74 -0.19 -24.17
CA ILE A 215 8.43 -0.47 -24.77
C ILE A 215 8.56 -0.98 -26.21
N LYS A 216 7.54 -1.74 -26.69
CA LYS A 216 7.48 -2.30 -28.04
C LYS A 216 6.99 -1.27 -29.06
N GLU A 217 5.91 -0.56 -28.72
CA GLU A 217 5.32 0.45 -29.59
C GLU A 217 6.03 1.78 -29.40
N LEU A 218 6.85 2.19 -30.40
CA LEU A 218 7.61 3.43 -30.32
C LEU A 218 6.69 4.64 -30.34
N VAL A 219 6.85 5.49 -29.37
CA VAL A 219 6.13 6.76 -29.21
C VAL A 219 7.10 7.84 -28.77
N ASP A 220 6.89 9.08 -29.21
CA ASP A 220 7.68 10.21 -28.71
C ASP A 220 7.27 10.64 -27.31
N LEU A 221 8.14 11.42 -26.66
CA LEU A 221 7.92 11.84 -25.28
C LEU A 221 6.65 12.69 -25.13
N ASP A 222 6.35 13.54 -26.10
CA ASP A 222 5.18 14.44 -26.03
C ASP A 222 3.87 13.63 -26.09
N THR A 223 3.82 12.61 -26.93
CA THR A 223 2.69 11.68 -27.01
C THR A 223 2.56 10.87 -25.72
N PHE A 224 3.67 10.32 -25.20
CA PHE A 224 3.68 9.59 -23.94
C PHE A 224 3.17 10.46 -22.78
N MET A 225 3.65 11.71 -22.68
CA MET A 225 3.22 12.64 -21.63
C MET A 225 1.73 12.98 -21.71
N LYS A 226 1.19 13.08 -22.91
CA LYS A 226 -0.24 13.32 -23.15
C LYS A 226 -1.10 12.13 -22.71
N ASP A 227 -0.67 10.94 -23.07
CA ASP A 227 -1.34 9.70 -22.68
C ASP A 227 -1.28 9.49 -21.16
N LEU A 228 -0.15 9.82 -20.55
CA LEU A 228 0.04 9.77 -19.11
C LEU A 228 -0.90 10.75 -18.38
N ASP A 229 -0.97 11.99 -18.86
CA ASP A 229 -1.88 13.00 -18.28
C ASP A 229 -3.35 12.57 -18.42
N GLU A 230 -3.73 12.02 -19.57
CA GLU A 230 -5.10 11.51 -19.80
C GLU A 230 -5.44 10.37 -18.86
N VAL A 231 -4.58 9.35 -18.74
CA VAL A 231 -4.89 8.16 -17.92
C VAL A 231 -4.93 8.47 -16.43
N MET A 232 -4.10 9.40 -15.96
CA MET A 232 -4.05 9.80 -14.55
C MET A 232 -5.16 10.76 -14.14
N ASN A 233 -5.66 11.60 -15.05
CA ASN A 233 -6.71 12.56 -14.75
C ASN A 233 -8.11 12.04 -15.09
N HIS A 234 -8.25 11.22 -16.13
CA HIS A 234 -9.54 10.80 -16.68
C HIS A 234 -9.69 9.28 -16.85
N GLY A 235 -8.58 8.54 -16.87
CA GLY A 235 -8.56 7.11 -17.11
C GLY A 235 -8.49 6.24 -15.84
N GLU A 236 -8.03 5.02 -16.05
CA GLU A 236 -8.01 3.95 -15.04
C GLU A 236 -7.02 4.17 -13.90
N LEU A 237 -6.00 5.02 -14.09
CA LEU A 237 -5.03 5.36 -13.06
C LEU A 237 -5.43 6.58 -12.21
N LYS A 238 -6.60 7.14 -12.49
CA LYS A 238 -7.13 8.25 -11.71
C LYS A 238 -7.27 7.88 -10.24
N TYR A 239 -6.83 8.77 -9.35
CA TYR A 239 -6.76 8.59 -7.90
C TYR A 239 -5.73 7.54 -7.41
N LEU A 240 -5.10 6.81 -8.31
CA LEU A 240 -4.03 5.87 -7.96
C LEU A 240 -2.66 6.51 -8.01
N TYR A 241 -2.45 7.40 -8.98
CA TYR A 241 -1.17 8.09 -9.20
C TYR A 241 -1.37 9.59 -9.29
N GLY A 242 -0.36 10.33 -8.82
CA GLY A 242 -0.25 11.76 -8.95
C GLY A 242 0.80 12.15 -9.99
N LEU A 243 0.68 13.37 -10.50
CA LEU A 243 1.60 13.92 -11.50
C LEU A 243 1.85 15.40 -11.21
N ASP A 244 3.02 15.73 -10.68
CA ASP A 244 3.43 17.09 -10.37
C ASP A 244 4.32 17.67 -11.47
N ASP A 245 4.17 18.94 -11.78
CA ASP A 245 4.91 19.59 -12.86
C ASP A 245 6.41 19.70 -12.54
N LYS A 246 6.74 19.98 -11.27
CA LYS A 246 8.12 20.25 -10.81
C LYS A 246 8.48 19.47 -9.56
N ASP A 247 9.74 19.13 -9.43
CA ASP A 247 10.27 18.56 -8.20
C ASP A 247 10.46 19.67 -7.14
N ILE A 248 9.59 19.67 -6.15
CA ILE A 248 9.66 20.57 -4.99
C ILE A 248 10.07 19.83 -3.71
N GLY A 249 10.57 18.61 -3.86
CA GLY A 249 11.09 17.75 -2.82
C GLY A 249 10.09 16.78 -2.21
N PRO A 250 10.57 15.79 -1.44
CA PRO A 250 9.73 14.69 -0.94
C PRO A 250 8.71 15.11 0.10
N GLU A 251 8.97 16.17 0.86
CA GLU A 251 8.17 16.55 2.04
C GLU A 251 6.72 16.90 1.70
N VAL A 252 6.46 17.42 0.49
CA VAL A 252 5.12 17.78 0.04
C VAL A 252 4.26 16.58 -0.29
N HIS A 253 4.87 15.41 -0.43
CA HIS A 253 4.18 14.16 -0.77
C HIS A 253 3.87 13.29 0.45
N ASN A 254 4.14 13.79 1.67
CA ASN A 254 3.72 13.11 2.89
C ASN A 254 2.19 12.99 2.95
N CYS A 255 1.68 11.81 3.29
CA CYS A 255 0.26 11.52 3.44
C CYS A 255 -0.60 11.84 2.19
N THR A 256 -0.04 11.77 0.99
CA THR A 256 -0.85 11.83 -0.22
C THR A 256 -1.69 10.55 -0.36
N ASN A 257 -2.76 10.62 -1.15
CA ASN A 257 -3.59 9.43 -1.41
C ASN A 257 -3.08 8.58 -2.57
N TYR A 258 -1.99 8.98 -3.20
CA TYR A 258 -1.47 8.32 -4.39
C TYR A 258 -0.49 7.20 -4.03
N SER A 259 -0.49 6.13 -4.80
CA SER A 259 0.52 5.06 -4.70
C SER A 259 1.92 5.57 -5.06
N THR A 260 1.99 6.48 -6.03
CA THR A 260 3.20 7.19 -6.44
C THR A 260 2.82 8.54 -7.03
N VAL A 261 3.62 9.56 -6.77
CA VAL A 261 3.54 10.86 -7.45
C VAL A 261 4.75 10.99 -8.36
N PHE A 262 4.52 11.08 -9.66
CA PHE A 262 5.58 11.28 -10.66
C PHE A 262 5.87 12.77 -10.88
N ILE A 263 7.09 13.07 -11.29
CA ILE A 263 7.57 14.43 -11.54
C ILE A 263 7.71 14.64 -13.06
N LYS A 264 6.84 15.46 -13.66
CA LYS A 264 6.79 15.68 -15.11
C LYS A 264 8.14 16.10 -15.69
N GLU A 265 8.80 17.10 -15.08
CA GLU A 265 10.10 17.60 -15.58
C GLU A 265 11.24 16.56 -15.50
N ALA A 266 11.05 15.52 -14.69
CA ALA A 266 12.01 14.43 -14.52
C ALA A 266 11.71 13.23 -15.44
N ILE A 267 10.58 13.21 -16.14
CA ILE A 267 10.25 12.15 -17.10
C ILE A 267 11.07 12.37 -18.37
N LYS A 268 11.77 11.33 -18.80
CA LYS A 268 12.69 11.37 -19.94
C LYS A 268 12.51 10.15 -20.82
N SER A 269 12.83 10.31 -22.10
CA SER A 269 12.93 9.19 -23.02
C SER A 269 14.32 9.11 -23.65
N LEU A 270 14.77 7.89 -23.90
CA LEU A 270 15.97 7.60 -24.65
C LEU A 270 15.73 6.37 -25.52
N ASN A 271 15.61 6.59 -26.83
CA ASN A 271 15.16 5.58 -27.79
C ASN A 271 13.77 5.03 -27.41
N ASP A 272 13.68 3.72 -27.14
CA ASP A 272 12.50 2.98 -26.72
C ASP A 272 12.32 2.89 -25.19
N ASN A 273 13.13 3.64 -24.42
CA ASN A 273 13.09 3.65 -22.95
C ASN A 273 12.47 4.93 -22.43
N PHE A 274 11.59 4.78 -21.43
CA PHE A 274 11.03 5.86 -20.63
C PHE A 274 11.49 5.74 -19.20
N TYR A 275 11.94 6.85 -18.65
CA TYR A 275 12.43 6.99 -17.27
C TYR A 275 11.48 7.91 -16.52
N LEU A 276 10.90 7.41 -15.43
CA LEU A 276 9.98 8.14 -14.56
C LEU A 276 10.56 8.19 -13.16
N GLN A 277 10.71 9.37 -12.61
CA GLN A 277 11.09 9.56 -11.22
C GLN A 277 9.84 9.84 -10.39
N GLY A 278 9.74 9.19 -9.23
CA GLY A 278 8.56 9.31 -8.40
C GLY A 278 8.85 9.25 -6.90
N TYR A 279 7.89 9.75 -6.15
CA TYR A 279 7.87 9.69 -4.71
C TYR A 279 6.71 8.80 -4.25
N PHE A 280 6.94 7.99 -3.22
CA PHE A 280 5.88 7.26 -2.55
C PHE A 280 6.09 7.28 -1.03
N ASP A 281 5.00 7.36 -0.30
CA ASP A 281 4.99 7.26 1.15
C ASP A 281 4.46 5.88 1.56
N ASN A 282 4.98 5.32 2.64
CA ASN A 282 4.41 4.10 3.20
C ASN A 282 2.96 4.29 3.64
N GLU A 283 2.59 5.50 4.05
CA GLU A 283 1.21 5.87 4.37
C GLU A 283 0.29 5.83 3.13
N ASN A 284 0.83 6.03 1.92
CA ASN A 284 0.06 5.85 0.68
C ASN A 284 -0.42 4.41 0.51
N SER A 285 0.38 3.47 0.99
CA SER A 285 0.07 2.05 1.02
C SER A 285 -1.18 1.75 1.88
N VAL A 286 -1.38 2.49 2.97
CA VAL A 286 -2.58 2.40 3.80
C VAL A 286 -3.83 2.77 3.00
N ASN A 287 -3.74 3.77 2.11
CA ASN A 287 -4.86 4.13 1.23
C ASN A 287 -5.23 2.98 0.28
N ARG A 288 -4.24 2.31 -0.32
CA ARG A 288 -4.53 1.15 -1.21
C ARG A 288 -5.07 -0.05 -0.42
N PHE A 289 -4.59 -0.26 0.78
CA PHE A 289 -5.14 -1.28 1.68
C PHE A 289 -6.60 -0.95 2.05
N TYR A 290 -6.88 0.31 2.37
CA TYR A 290 -8.23 0.79 2.64
C TYR A 290 -9.16 0.63 1.43
N ASP A 291 -8.75 1.04 0.24
CA ASP A 291 -9.54 0.92 -0.98
C ASP A 291 -9.90 -0.54 -1.28
N LEU A 292 -8.94 -1.46 -1.11
CA LEU A 292 -9.17 -2.89 -1.27
C LEU A 292 -10.14 -3.41 -0.20
N ALA A 293 -9.97 -3.02 1.06
CA ALA A 293 -10.85 -3.40 2.16
C ALA A 293 -12.27 -2.89 1.95
N ASP A 294 -12.43 -1.65 1.49
CA ASP A 294 -13.72 -1.05 1.20
C ASP A 294 -14.42 -1.78 0.02
N PHE A 295 -13.68 -2.09 -1.03
CA PHE A 295 -14.18 -2.87 -2.16
C PHE A 295 -14.63 -4.28 -1.72
N ILE A 296 -13.81 -5.01 -0.98
CA ILE A 296 -14.14 -6.33 -0.44
C ILE A 296 -15.42 -6.26 0.39
N SER A 297 -15.55 -5.23 1.24
CA SER A 297 -16.70 -5.05 2.11
C SER A 297 -18.03 -4.83 1.35
N THR A 298 -17.97 -4.36 0.11
CA THR A 298 -19.18 -4.25 -0.75
C THR A 298 -19.69 -5.59 -1.26
N LYS A 299 -18.89 -6.66 -1.11
CA LYS A 299 -19.20 -8.01 -1.62
C LYS A 299 -19.63 -8.99 -0.51
N HIS A 300 -19.49 -8.57 0.75
CA HIS A 300 -19.98 -9.28 1.93
C HIS A 300 -21.37 -8.80 2.32
#